data_3ffe5dba375b5493664d64afeff33d9e
#
_entry.id   3ffe5dba375b5493664d64afeff33d9e
#
_cell.length_a   1.000
_cell.length_b   1.000
_cell.length_c   1.000
_cell.angle_alpha   90.00
_cell.angle_beta   90.00
_cell.angle_gamma   90.00
#
_symmetry.space_group_name_H-M   'P 1'
#
loop_
_entity.id
_entity.type
_entity.pdbx_description
1 polymer ?
#
loop_
_entity_poly.entity_id
_entity_poly.type
_entity_poly.pdbx_seq_one_letter_code
_entity_poly.pdbx_strand_id
1 'polypeptide(L)'
;MNDEIERELLKRGANIVRFVDISDFPEKQTLGFDKAILFCMTLSKKYILDMLNNMPVDENDEFIVKEQKVEGLADWLAGYIKQKGYYAHSQSEKNNTESGYIECAYIDPDLKQGISILPQKSIAHIAGLGFIGKNNLLVSKKYGCAFCMCSVLTDAPVLTTNHPLISSKCGSCEACVKICPANAIHGNEWTLDGGRESLVDVSKCCCGLKCMTICPWTLQYARQSE
;
A
#
# COMPACT_ATOMS: atom_id res chain seq x y z
N MET A 1 -14.94 -17.16 9.55
CA MET A 1 -14.45 -15.79 9.81
C MET A 1 -13.92 -15.15 8.54
N ASN A 2 -12.99 -15.75 7.76
CA ASN A 2 -12.49 -15.18 6.49
C ASN A 2 -13.62 -14.72 5.56
N ASP A 3 -14.52 -15.63 5.17
CA ASP A 3 -15.60 -15.31 4.21
C ASP A 3 -16.52 -14.18 4.68
N GLU A 4 -16.73 -14.08 5.99
CA GLU A 4 -17.53 -13.03 6.60
C GLU A 4 -16.82 -11.68 6.49
N ILE A 5 -15.54 -11.62 6.91
CA ILE A 5 -14.73 -10.41 6.85
C ILE A 5 -14.56 -9.96 5.39
N GLU A 6 -14.20 -10.88 4.50
CA GLU A 6 -14.04 -10.59 3.07
C GLU A 6 -15.32 -10.01 2.47
N ARG A 7 -16.47 -10.67 2.70
CA ARG A 7 -17.77 -10.19 2.22
C ARG A 7 -18.09 -8.78 2.74
N GLU A 8 -17.82 -8.50 4.01
CA GLU A 8 -18.09 -7.19 4.61
C GLU A 8 -17.16 -6.10 4.06
N LEU A 9 -15.89 -6.42 3.81
CA LEU A 9 -14.93 -5.50 3.18
C LEU A 9 -15.31 -5.21 1.72
N LEU A 10 -15.67 -6.25 0.95
CA LEU A 10 -16.11 -6.10 -0.45
C LEU A 10 -17.38 -5.25 -0.57
N LYS A 11 -18.37 -5.44 0.32
CA LYS A 11 -19.58 -4.60 0.39
C LYS A 11 -19.27 -3.12 0.64
N ARG A 12 -18.18 -2.83 1.35
CA ARG A 12 -17.73 -1.46 1.66
C ARG A 12 -16.78 -0.88 0.64
N GLY A 13 -16.58 -1.58 -0.49
CA GLY A 13 -15.85 -1.09 -1.64
C GLY A 13 -14.40 -1.56 -1.75
N ALA A 14 -13.92 -2.44 -0.89
CA ALA A 14 -12.65 -3.11 -1.14
C ALA A 14 -12.74 -3.95 -2.43
N ASN A 15 -11.66 -3.96 -3.22
CA ASN A 15 -11.57 -4.76 -4.44
C ASN A 15 -10.69 -6.00 -4.26
N ILE A 16 -9.83 -5.97 -3.26
CA ILE A 16 -8.88 -7.03 -2.92
C ILE A 16 -8.90 -7.19 -1.40
N VAL A 17 -8.93 -8.43 -0.92
CA VAL A 17 -8.76 -8.77 0.50
C VAL A 17 -7.78 -9.92 0.60
N ARG A 18 -6.85 -9.85 1.54
CA ARG A 18 -5.85 -10.90 1.81
C ARG A 18 -5.69 -11.10 3.31
N PHE A 19 -5.54 -12.35 3.70
CA PHE A 19 -5.24 -12.76 5.06
C PHE A 19 -3.83 -13.34 5.07
N VAL A 20 -2.94 -12.75 5.86
CA VAL A 20 -1.49 -12.94 5.75
C VAL A 20 -0.91 -13.29 7.11
N ASP A 21 -0.03 -14.27 7.15
CA ASP A 21 0.80 -14.56 8.32
C ASP A 21 1.97 -13.58 8.34
N ILE A 22 2.13 -12.86 9.44
CA ILE A 22 3.18 -11.87 9.66
C ILE A 22 4.12 -12.24 10.78
N SER A 23 4.05 -13.46 11.29
CA SER A 23 4.86 -13.94 12.41
C SER A 23 6.38 -13.93 12.14
N ASP A 24 6.79 -13.97 10.88
CA ASP A 24 8.18 -13.88 10.47
C ASP A 24 8.75 -12.45 10.54
N PHE A 25 7.93 -11.42 10.70
CA PHE A 25 8.40 -10.06 10.90
C PHE A 25 8.79 -9.83 12.38
N PRO A 26 9.73 -8.91 12.63
CA PRO A 26 10.10 -8.56 13.99
C PRO A 26 8.90 -8.14 14.84
N GLU A 27 8.80 -8.64 16.07
CA GLU A 27 7.69 -8.34 17.01
C GLU A 27 7.45 -6.82 17.16
N LYS A 28 8.52 -6.05 17.12
CA LYS A 28 8.47 -4.58 17.14
C LYS A 28 7.66 -4.00 15.97
N GLN A 29 7.60 -4.69 14.82
CA GLN A 29 6.81 -4.27 13.65
C GLN A 29 5.40 -4.84 13.69
N THR A 30 5.23 -6.06 14.23
CA THR A 30 3.92 -6.73 14.28
C THR A 30 3.10 -6.35 15.50
N LEU A 31 3.68 -5.63 16.47
CA LEU A 31 3.04 -5.31 17.75
C LEU A 31 2.59 -6.57 18.53
N GLY A 32 3.29 -7.71 18.31
CA GLY A 32 2.94 -8.99 18.90
C GLY A 32 1.80 -9.74 18.22
N PHE A 33 1.27 -9.24 17.10
CA PHE A 33 0.30 -9.96 16.28
C PHE A 33 0.98 -10.91 15.30
N ASP A 34 0.32 -12.02 15.02
CA ASP A 34 0.79 -13.02 14.06
C ASP A 34 0.09 -12.95 12.69
N LYS A 35 -0.97 -12.16 12.57
CA LYS A 35 -1.79 -12.08 11.36
C LYS A 35 -2.10 -10.64 10.96
N ALA A 36 -2.20 -10.42 9.65
CA ALA A 36 -2.69 -9.19 9.06
C ALA A 36 -3.83 -9.47 8.08
N ILE A 37 -4.80 -8.57 8.05
CA ILE A 37 -5.86 -8.53 7.04
C ILE A 37 -5.61 -7.31 6.20
N LEU A 38 -5.10 -7.51 4.98
CA LEU A 38 -4.82 -6.47 4.01
C LEU A 38 -5.99 -6.34 3.04
N PHE A 39 -6.35 -5.11 2.71
CA PHE A 39 -7.35 -4.84 1.68
C PHE A 39 -6.97 -3.59 0.88
N CYS A 40 -7.48 -3.55 -0.36
CA CYS A 40 -7.17 -2.47 -1.30
C CYS A 40 -8.44 -1.96 -1.98
N MET A 41 -8.41 -0.68 -2.36
CA MET A 41 -9.36 -0.04 -3.27
C MET A 41 -8.62 0.41 -4.52
N THR A 42 -9.07 -0.03 -5.70
CA THR A 42 -8.43 0.32 -6.98
C THR A 42 -8.84 1.70 -7.45
N LEU A 43 -7.88 2.44 -8.02
CA LEU A 43 -8.13 3.71 -8.69
C LEU A 43 -8.80 3.47 -10.04
N SER A 44 -9.64 4.39 -10.49
CA SER A 44 -10.30 4.29 -11.79
C SER A 44 -9.32 4.47 -12.95
N LYS A 45 -9.62 3.82 -14.07
CA LYS A 45 -8.86 3.98 -15.30
C LYS A 45 -8.84 5.44 -15.77
N LYS A 46 -10.00 6.12 -15.64
CA LYS A 46 -10.13 7.53 -15.96
C LYS A 46 -9.16 8.38 -15.14
N TYR A 47 -9.13 8.21 -13.81
CA TYR A 47 -8.23 8.94 -12.93
C TYR A 47 -6.76 8.80 -13.36
N ILE A 48 -6.32 7.57 -13.66
CA ILE A 48 -4.94 7.32 -14.11
C ILE A 48 -4.62 8.06 -15.41
N LEU A 49 -5.55 8.06 -16.38
CA LEU A 49 -5.36 8.74 -17.66
C LEU A 49 -5.40 10.26 -17.52
N ASP A 50 -6.28 10.79 -16.69
CA ASP A 50 -6.37 12.22 -16.40
C ASP A 50 -5.07 12.72 -15.75
N MET A 51 -4.56 12.03 -14.73
CA MET A 51 -3.29 12.34 -14.09
C MET A 51 -2.11 12.27 -15.05
N LEU A 52 -2.10 11.29 -15.95
CA LEU A 52 -1.06 11.16 -16.98
C LEU A 52 -1.05 12.36 -17.91
N ASN A 53 -2.22 12.87 -18.28
CA ASN A 53 -2.43 14.01 -19.17
C ASN A 53 -2.35 15.38 -18.46
N ASN A 54 -1.92 15.42 -17.19
CA ASN A 54 -1.84 16.62 -16.36
C ASN A 54 -3.18 17.37 -16.26
N MET A 55 -4.29 16.66 -16.28
CA MET A 55 -5.59 17.26 -15.99
C MET A 55 -5.61 17.80 -14.56
N PRO A 56 -6.27 18.91 -14.28
CA PRO A 56 -6.39 19.44 -12.95
C PRO A 56 -6.97 18.37 -12.00
N VAL A 57 -6.33 18.19 -10.88
CA VAL A 57 -6.83 17.38 -9.77
C VAL A 57 -7.61 18.34 -8.89
N ASP A 58 -8.87 18.06 -8.65
CA ASP A 58 -9.72 18.86 -7.79
C ASP A 58 -9.57 18.47 -6.31
N GLU A 59 -10.26 19.20 -5.44
CA GLU A 59 -10.31 18.93 -4.01
C GLU A 59 -10.91 17.56 -3.64
N ASN A 60 -11.56 16.89 -4.60
CA ASN A 60 -12.08 15.54 -4.51
C ASN A 60 -11.17 14.54 -5.25
N ASP A 61 -9.86 14.71 -5.17
CA ASP A 61 -8.90 13.78 -5.75
C ASP A 61 -9.24 12.33 -5.39
N GLU A 62 -9.41 11.50 -6.41
CA GLU A 62 -9.83 10.11 -6.23
C GLU A 62 -8.86 9.33 -5.36
N PHE A 63 -7.56 9.60 -5.47
CA PHE A 63 -6.54 8.95 -4.63
C PHE A 63 -6.76 9.30 -3.16
N ILE A 64 -6.86 10.59 -2.84
CA ILE A 64 -7.09 11.08 -1.46
C ILE A 64 -8.37 10.49 -0.89
N VAL A 65 -9.47 10.55 -1.66
CA VAL A 65 -10.76 9.99 -1.23
C VAL A 65 -10.68 8.49 -0.96
N LYS A 66 -9.96 7.73 -1.79
CA LYS A 66 -9.82 6.28 -1.59
C LYS A 66 -8.85 5.93 -0.48
N GLU A 67 -7.80 6.71 -0.28
CA GLU A 67 -6.88 6.56 0.84
C GLU A 67 -7.61 6.73 2.18
N GLN A 68 -8.35 7.82 2.33
CA GLN A 68 -9.22 8.05 3.50
C GLN A 68 -10.25 6.92 3.71
N LYS A 69 -10.81 6.39 2.62
CA LYS A 69 -11.77 5.28 2.70
C LYS A 69 -11.13 3.97 3.16
N VAL A 70 -9.96 3.61 2.65
CA VAL A 70 -9.30 2.37 3.11
C VAL A 70 -8.84 2.49 4.56
N GLU A 71 -8.42 3.67 5.00
CA GLU A 71 -8.06 3.92 6.40
C GLU A 71 -9.28 3.83 7.33
N GLY A 72 -10.36 4.52 6.99
CA GLY A 72 -11.62 4.41 7.73
C GLY A 72 -12.17 2.98 7.76
N LEU A 73 -11.95 2.21 6.69
CA LEU A 73 -12.31 0.80 6.65
C LEU A 73 -11.44 -0.07 7.56
N ALA A 74 -10.15 0.28 7.74
CA ALA A 74 -9.27 -0.38 8.69
C ALA A 74 -9.72 -0.12 10.14
N ASP A 75 -10.08 1.11 10.47
CA ASP A 75 -10.59 1.46 11.80
C ASP A 75 -11.91 0.73 12.09
N TRP A 76 -12.82 0.70 11.12
CA TRP A 76 -14.06 -0.06 11.22
C TRP A 76 -13.79 -1.56 11.44
N LEU A 77 -12.89 -2.17 10.64
CA LEU A 77 -12.59 -3.61 10.75
C LEU A 77 -11.96 -3.95 12.10
N ALA A 78 -11.03 -3.12 12.57
CA ALA A 78 -10.44 -3.32 13.90
C ALA A 78 -11.51 -3.28 15.00
N GLY A 79 -12.44 -2.34 14.93
CA GLY A 79 -13.60 -2.28 15.84
C GLY A 79 -14.49 -3.51 15.74
N TYR A 80 -14.77 -3.97 14.52
CA TYR A 80 -15.58 -5.16 14.26
C TYR A 80 -14.95 -6.44 14.84
N ILE A 81 -13.63 -6.62 14.69
CA ILE A 81 -12.89 -7.76 15.23
C ILE A 81 -12.89 -7.71 16.78
N LYS A 82 -12.68 -6.52 17.36
CA LYS A 82 -12.74 -6.33 18.83
C LYS A 82 -14.11 -6.67 19.41
N GLN A 83 -15.20 -6.33 18.73
CA GLN A 83 -16.57 -6.72 19.14
C GLN A 83 -16.78 -8.24 19.14
N LYS A 84 -16.00 -8.99 18.36
CA LYS A 84 -16.01 -10.45 18.36
C LYS A 84 -15.11 -11.06 19.45
N GLY A 85 -14.48 -10.26 20.30
CA GLY A 85 -13.67 -10.71 21.43
C GLY A 85 -12.19 -10.95 21.10
N TYR A 86 -11.70 -10.48 19.95
CA TYR A 86 -10.30 -10.60 19.56
C TYR A 86 -9.57 -9.26 19.64
N TYR A 87 -8.25 -9.29 19.71
CA TYR A 87 -7.44 -8.09 19.61
C TYR A 87 -7.23 -7.72 18.14
N ALA A 88 -7.20 -6.42 17.88
CA ALA A 88 -6.95 -5.88 16.55
C ALA A 88 -6.34 -4.49 16.63
N HIS A 89 -5.42 -4.18 15.71
CA HIS A 89 -4.80 -2.88 15.56
C HIS A 89 -4.98 -2.42 14.11
N SER A 90 -5.69 -1.30 13.91
CA SER A 90 -5.78 -0.64 12.62
C SER A 90 -4.46 0.02 12.28
N GLN A 91 -3.96 -0.18 11.07
CA GLN A 91 -2.79 0.52 10.56
C GLN A 91 -3.15 1.79 9.79
N SER A 92 -4.31 2.44 10.09
CA SER A 92 -4.62 3.77 9.61
C SER A 92 -3.62 4.80 10.14
N GLU A 93 -3.34 5.85 9.38
CA GLU A 93 -2.44 6.93 9.78
C GLU A 93 -2.88 7.54 11.12
N LYS A 94 -4.18 7.80 11.27
CA LYS A 94 -4.76 8.32 12.51
C LYS A 94 -4.45 7.42 13.71
N ASN A 95 -4.73 6.12 13.61
CA ASN A 95 -4.55 5.20 14.72
C ASN A 95 -3.06 4.99 15.03
N ASN A 96 -2.20 4.96 14.02
CA ASN A 96 -0.75 4.89 14.20
C ASN A 96 -0.23 6.14 14.92
N THR A 97 -0.65 7.33 14.51
CA THR A 97 -0.25 8.59 15.13
C THR A 97 -0.72 8.68 16.59
N GLU A 98 -1.98 8.37 16.88
CA GLU A 98 -2.53 8.35 18.25
C GLU A 98 -1.84 7.32 19.15
N SER A 99 -1.35 6.23 18.59
CA SER A 99 -0.59 5.18 19.30
C SER A 99 0.91 5.50 19.44
N GLY A 100 1.35 6.66 18.98
CA GLY A 100 2.78 7.06 19.00
C GLY A 100 3.62 6.42 17.89
N TYR A 101 2.99 5.82 16.91
CA TYR A 101 3.63 5.25 15.73
C TYR A 101 3.40 6.21 14.56
N ILE A 102 4.42 6.92 14.13
CA ILE A 102 4.30 7.88 13.04
C ILE A 102 4.48 7.14 11.72
N GLU A 103 3.40 6.96 10.98
CA GLU A 103 3.49 6.77 9.53
C GLU A 103 3.59 8.14 8.89
N CYS A 104 4.77 8.57 8.52
CA CYS A 104 4.91 9.85 7.87
C CYS A 104 4.95 9.68 6.35
N ALA A 105 3.92 10.16 5.68
CA ALA A 105 4.05 10.61 4.29
C ALA A 105 4.66 12.02 4.21
N TYR A 106 4.56 12.81 5.28
CA TYR A 106 5.19 14.12 5.41
C TYR A 106 6.31 14.06 6.43
N ILE A 107 7.50 14.23 5.95
CA ILE A 107 8.74 14.21 6.70
C ILE A 107 8.79 15.45 7.59
N ASP A 108 8.82 15.22 8.89
CA ASP A 108 9.48 16.15 9.77
C ASP A 108 10.98 16.16 9.39
N PRO A 109 11.55 17.29 8.97
CA PRO A 109 12.97 17.36 8.57
C PRO A 109 13.94 16.90 9.66
N ASP A 110 13.51 16.93 10.92
CA ASP A 110 14.28 16.49 12.08
C ASP A 110 14.09 15.00 12.38
N LEU A 111 12.99 14.37 11.91
CA LEU A 111 12.72 12.95 11.98
C LEU A 111 13.13 12.28 10.65
N LYS A 112 14.40 12.02 10.48
CA LYS A 112 14.98 11.39 9.28
C LYS A 112 14.44 9.98 8.95
N GLN A 113 13.37 9.52 9.58
CA GLN A 113 12.81 8.18 9.41
C GLN A 113 11.28 8.22 9.59
N GLY A 114 10.55 8.37 8.51
CA GLY A 114 9.15 7.96 8.47
C GLY A 114 9.11 6.43 8.50
N ILE A 115 8.96 5.84 9.66
CA ILE A 115 8.90 4.39 9.84
C ILE A 115 7.45 4.02 10.02
N SER A 116 6.83 3.47 8.98
CA SER A 116 5.67 2.61 9.14
C SER A 116 6.08 1.41 10.01
N ILE A 117 5.30 1.08 11.02
CA ILE A 117 5.58 -0.05 11.91
C ILE A 117 5.78 -1.29 11.05
N LEU A 118 4.76 -1.65 10.25
CA LEU A 118 4.83 -2.71 9.26
C LEU A 118 4.30 -2.16 7.93
N PRO A 119 5.16 -1.90 6.93
CA PRO A 119 4.73 -1.28 5.67
C PRO A 119 3.66 -2.11 4.96
N GLN A 120 2.56 -1.47 4.55
CA GLN A 120 1.45 -2.11 3.83
C GLN A 120 1.94 -2.88 2.60
N LYS A 121 2.92 -2.34 1.87
CA LYS A 121 3.52 -3.00 0.71
C LYS A 121 4.28 -4.28 1.04
N SER A 122 4.86 -4.39 2.25
CA SER A 122 5.52 -5.62 2.69
C SER A 122 4.49 -6.73 2.93
N ILE A 123 3.38 -6.41 3.59
CA ILE A 123 2.24 -7.32 3.75
C ILE A 123 1.69 -7.73 2.38
N ALA A 124 1.49 -6.77 1.48
CA ALA A 124 0.98 -7.01 0.13
C ALA A 124 1.93 -7.87 -0.72
N HIS A 125 3.24 -7.74 -0.51
CA HIS A 125 4.25 -8.53 -1.21
C HIS A 125 4.20 -10.01 -0.79
N ILE A 126 4.18 -10.30 0.51
CA ILE A 126 4.04 -11.68 1.02
C ILE A 126 2.65 -12.25 0.76
N ALA A 127 1.63 -11.39 0.59
CA ALA A 127 0.29 -11.79 0.12
C ALA A 127 0.25 -12.19 -1.37
N GLY A 128 1.39 -12.11 -2.09
CA GLY A 128 1.49 -12.44 -3.51
C GLY A 128 0.78 -11.48 -4.44
N LEU A 129 0.48 -10.25 -4.00
CA LEU A 129 -0.25 -9.28 -4.83
C LEU A 129 0.60 -8.69 -5.96
N GLY A 130 1.92 -8.71 -5.82
CA GLY A 130 2.83 -8.13 -6.81
C GLY A 130 4.25 -8.03 -6.31
N PHE A 131 5.05 -7.23 -6.98
CA PHE A 131 6.45 -6.94 -6.63
C PHE A 131 6.63 -5.46 -6.28
N ILE A 132 7.71 -5.12 -5.61
CA ILE A 132 8.06 -3.72 -5.33
C ILE A 132 8.84 -3.17 -6.53
N GLY A 133 8.32 -2.10 -7.13
CA GLY A 133 8.92 -1.43 -8.28
C GLY A 133 10.02 -0.44 -7.91
N LYS A 134 10.77 0.04 -8.93
CA LYS A 134 11.79 1.09 -8.77
C LYS A 134 11.25 2.39 -8.16
N ASN A 135 9.95 2.65 -8.32
CA ASN A 135 9.23 3.77 -7.69
C ASN A 135 8.84 3.51 -6.23
N ASN A 136 9.32 2.42 -5.64
CA ASN A 136 9.00 2.00 -4.28
C ASN A 136 7.50 1.72 -4.01
N LEU A 137 6.69 1.53 -5.06
CA LEU A 137 5.30 1.13 -4.95
C LEU A 137 5.14 -0.37 -5.19
N LEU A 138 4.07 -0.96 -4.63
CA LEU A 138 3.67 -2.31 -5.01
C LEU A 138 3.08 -2.28 -6.44
N VAL A 139 3.56 -3.18 -7.29
CA VAL A 139 3.13 -3.32 -8.69
C VAL A 139 2.44 -4.65 -8.85
N SER A 140 1.13 -4.65 -8.98
CA SER A 140 0.34 -5.84 -9.24
C SER A 140 0.23 -6.13 -10.75
N LYS A 141 0.08 -7.41 -11.10
CA LYS A 141 -0.12 -7.82 -12.51
C LYS A 141 -1.40 -7.23 -13.10
N LYS A 142 -2.46 -7.12 -12.31
CA LYS A 142 -3.80 -6.70 -12.78
C LYS A 142 -3.98 -5.19 -12.81
N TYR A 143 -3.45 -4.46 -11.82
CA TYR A 143 -3.75 -3.06 -11.62
C TYR A 143 -2.52 -2.14 -11.67
N GLY A 144 -1.33 -2.70 -11.92
CA GLY A 144 -0.09 -1.94 -11.74
C GLY A 144 0.02 -1.42 -10.31
N CYS A 145 0.27 -0.12 -10.15
CA CYS A 145 0.30 0.57 -8.85
C CYS A 145 -1.02 1.28 -8.51
N ALA A 146 -2.10 1.08 -9.29
CA ALA A 146 -3.33 1.87 -9.24
C ALA A 146 -4.28 1.44 -8.11
N PHE A 147 -3.84 1.48 -6.86
CA PHE A 147 -4.68 1.19 -5.69
C PHE A 147 -4.15 1.81 -4.41
N CYS A 148 -5.07 2.16 -3.51
CA CYS A 148 -4.79 2.47 -2.11
C CYS A 148 -4.94 1.20 -1.27
N MET A 149 -4.18 1.05 -0.20
CA MET A 149 -4.23 -0.12 0.65
C MET A 149 -4.07 0.24 2.13
N CYS A 150 -4.75 -0.51 2.97
CA CYS A 150 -4.55 -0.48 4.41
C CYS A 150 -4.70 -1.88 4.99
N SER A 151 -4.32 -2.08 6.24
CA SER A 151 -4.43 -3.38 6.91
C SER A 151 -4.79 -3.26 8.36
N VAL A 152 -5.21 -4.38 8.92
CA VAL A 152 -5.47 -4.57 10.35
C VAL A 152 -4.64 -5.76 10.83
N LEU A 153 -3.84 -5.55 11.88
CA LEU A 153 -3.12 -6.60 12.59
C LEU A 153 -4.07 -7.23 13.61
N THR A 154 -4.04 -8.56 13.80
CA THR A 154 -4.98 -9.23 14.68
C THR A 154 -4.51 -10.63 15.14
N ASP A 155 -5.02 -11.07 16.27
CA ASP A 155 -4.95 -12.45 16.77
C ASP A 155 -6.18 -13.31 16.41
N ALA A 156 -7.16 -12.71 15.69
CA ALA A 156 -8.36 -13.42 15.30
C ALA A 156 -8.04 -14.71 14.51
N PRO A 157 -8.85 -15.79 14.66
CA PRO A 157 -8.57 -17.08 14.04
C PRO A 157 -8.93 -17.07 12.54
N VAL A 158 -8.28 -16.21 11.79
CA VAL A 158 -8.35 -16.19 10.33
C VAL A 158 -7.33 -17.16 9.73
N LEU A 159 -7.70 -17.82 8.65
CA LEU A 159 -6.79 -18.65 7.85
C LEU A 159 -5.96 -17.74 6.95
N THR A 160 -4.65 -17.86 7.04
CA THR A 160 -3.68 -17.04 6.31
C THR A 160 -3.06 -17.80 5.14
N THR A 161 -2.61 -17.07 4.14
CA THR A 161 -1.86 -17.62 3.00
C THR A 161 -0.75 -16.66 2.62
N ASN A 162 0.50 -17.13 2.73
CA ASN A 162 1.67 -16.42 2.26
C ASN A 162 2.15 -17.02 0.93
N HIS A 163 2.79 -16.19 0.12
CA HIS A 163 3.33 -16.55 -1.17
C HIS A 163 4.84 -16.24 -1.21
N PRO A 164 5.61 -16.94 -2.06
CA PRO A 164 6.99 -16.55 -2.31
C PRO A 164 7.09 -15.11 -2.82
N LEU A 165 8.11 -14.38 -2.38
CA LEU A 165 8.35 -13.01 -2.81
C LEU A 165 8.57 -12.97 -4.34
N ILE A 166 7.94 -12.02 -4.98
CA ILE A 166 8.04 -11.82 -6.42
C ILE A 166 9.16 -10.82 -6.70
N SER A 167 10.21 -11.26 -7.40
CA SER A 167 11.29 -10.37 -7.82
C SER A 167 10.79 -9.23 -8.71
N SER A 168 11.47 -8.09 -8.66
CA SER A 168 11.17 -6.95 -9.53
C SER A 168 11.07 -7.36 -11.00
N LYS A 169 10.09 -6.82 -11.69
CA LYS A 169 9.88 -7.00 -13.15
C LYS A 169 10.10 -5.67 -13.91
N CYS A 170 10.78 -4.72 -13.28
CA CYS A 170 11.09 -3.43 -13.92
C CYS A 170 12.17 -3.55 -15.00
N GLY A 171 13.17 -4.41 -14.82
CA GLY A 171 14.27 -4.60 -15.76
C GLY A 171 14.93 -3.26 -16.14
N SER A 172 15.09 -3.00 -17.44
CA SER A 172 15.65 -1.76 -17.97
C SER A 172 14.68 -0.58 -17.99
N CYS A 173 13.44 -0.73 -17.54
CA CYS A 173 12.47 0.36 -17.54
C CYS A 173 12.88 1.48 -16.56
N GLU A 174 12.85 2.72 -17.02
CA GLU A 174 13.15 3.93 -16.25
C GLU A 174 12.04 4.98 -16.32
N ALA A 175 10.82 4.60 -16.69
CA ALA A 175 9.72 5.54 -16.89
C ALA A 175 9.43 6.38 -15.63
N CYS A 176 9.38 5.75 -14.46
CA CYS A 176 9.15 6.43 -13.18
C CYS A 176 10.32 7.33 -12.76
N VAL A 177 11.56 6.94 -13.09
CA VAL A 177 12.76 7.74 -12.81
C VAL A 177 12.72 9.04 -13.61
N LYS A 178 12.47 8.92 -14.93
CA LYS A 178 12.47 10.05 -15.87
C LYS A 178 11.33 11.04 -15.64
N ILE A 179 10.19 10.59 -15.17
CA ILE A 179 9.01 11.44 -14.94
C ILE A 179 9.03 12.14 -13.58
N CYS A 180 9.85 11.70 -12.64
CA CYS A 180 9.85 12.24 -11.28
C CYS A 180 10.34 13.70 -11.27
N PRO A 181 9.49 14.69 -10.97
CA PRO A 181 9.88 16.10 -11.02
C PRO A 181 10.90 16.47 -9.95
N ALA A 182 10.94 15.72 -8.87
CA ALA A 182 11.87 15.90 -7.75
C ALA A 182 13.17 15.08 -7.88
N ASN A 183 13.33 14.28 -8.95
CA ASN A 183 14.44 13.35 -9.13
C ASN A 183 14.69 12.47 -7.89
N ALA A 184 13.61 12.06 -7.21
CA ALA A 184 13.68 11.31 -5.97
C ALA A 184 13.89 9.80 -6.17
N ILE A 185 13.71 9.27 -7.38
CA ILE A 185 13.77 7.82 -7.67
C ILE A 185 15.13 7.46 -8.24
N HIS A 186 15.85 6.55 -7.55
CA HIS A 186 17.23 6.19 -7.91
C HIS A 186 17.36 5.23 -9.09
N GLY A 187 16.29 4.49 -9.43
CA GLY A 187 16.30 3.55 -10.55
C GLY A 187 16.81 2.15 -10.21
N ASN A 188 17.15 1.88 -8.95
CA ASN A 188 17.54 0.56 -8.48
C ASN A 188 16.34 -0.38 -8.40
N GLU A 189 16.59 -1.68 -8.54
CA GLU A 189 15.58 -2.70 -8.26
C GLU A 189 15.52 -2.98 -6.75
N TRP A 190 14.32 -3.31 -6.29
CA TRP A 190 14.12 -3.73 -4.90
C TRP A 190 14.81 -5.07 -4.64
N THR A 191 15.51 -5.15 -3.52
CA THR A 191 16.08 -6.39 -2.97
C THR A 191 15.67 -6.54 -1.51
N LEU A 192 15.73 -7.77 -1.00
CA LEU A 192 15.36 -8.05 0.40
C LEU A 192 16.27 -7.30 1.40
N ASP A 193 17.55 -7.18 1.07
CA ASP A 193 18.56 -6.52 1.90
C ASP A 193 18.63 -5.00 1.66
N GLY A 194 17.95 -4.51 0.63
CA GLY A 194 17.93 -3.10 0.26
C GLY A 194 16.80 -2.35 0.98
N GLY A 195 17.15 -1.34 1.76
CA GLY A 195 16.18 -0.45 2.38
C GLY A 195 15.42 0.42 1.35
N ARG A 196 14.36 1.09 1.80
CA ARG A 196 13.59 2.05 0.99
C ARG A 196 14.49 3.13 0.38
N GLU A 197 15.50 3.53 1.10
CA GLU A 197 16.48 4.57 0.74
C GLU A 197 17.28 4.21 -0.52
N SER A 198 17.43 2.91 -0.82
CA SER A 198 18.07 2.45 -2.05
C SER A 198 17.21 2.72 -3.30
N LEU A 199 15.91 2.89 -3.15
CA LEU A 199 14.94 3.09 -4.23
C LEU A 199 14.55 4.54 -4.40
N VAL A 200 14.26 5.23 -3.30
CA VAL A 200 13.66 6.57 -3.31
C VAL A 200 14.25 7.42 -2.18
N ASP A 201 14.71 8.62 -2.53
CA ASP A 201 14.98 9.69 -1.58
C ASP A 201 13.65 10.29 -1.11
N VAL A 202 13.20 9.85 0.05
CA VAL A 202 11.89 10.25 0.59
C VAL A 202 11.85 11.74 0.94
N SER A 203 13.01 12.34 1.30
CA SER A 203 13.10 13.77 1.62
C SER A 203 12.82 14.68 0.41
N LYS A 204 13.03 14.16 -0.79
CA LYS A 204 12.74 14.87 -2.06
C LYS A 204 11.38 14.53 -2.65
N CYS A 205 10.77 13.42 -2.25
CA CYS A 205 9.53 12.95 -2.85
C CYS A 205 8.39 13.93 -2.59
N CYS A 206 7.81 14.48 -3.65
CA CYS A 206 6.67 15.41 -3.57
C CYS A 206 5.31 14.71 -3.62
N CYS A 207 5.27 13.38 -3.54
CA CYS A 207 4.04 12.55 -3.60
C CYS A 207 3.10 12.85 -4.79
N GLY A 208 3.64 13.37 -5.88
CA GLY A 208 2.85 13.80 -7.06
C GLY A 208 2.30 12.66 -7.92
N LEU A 209 2.40 11.41 -7.51
CA LEU A 209 1.85 10.19 -8.11
C LEU A 209 2.19 9.94 -9.60
N LYS A 210 2.96 10.82 -10.25
CA LYS A 210 3.33 10.67 -11.67
C LYS A 210 4.08 9.37 -11.94
N CYS A 211 4.90 8.92 -10.99
CA CYS A 211 5.61 7.64 -11.07
C CYS A 211 4.66 6.43 -11.05
N MET A 212 3.50 6.56 -10.43
CA MET A 212 2.43 5.57 -10.45
C MET A 212 1.74 5.54 -11.82
N THR A 213 1.32 6.71 -12.31
CA THR A 213 0.51 6.80 -13.54
C THR A 213 1.30 6.43 -14.79
N ILE A 214 2.61 6.76 -14.87
CA ILE A 214 3.46 6.43 -16.03
C ILE A 214 3.92 4.96 -16.04
N CYS A 215 3.79 4.24 -14.94
CA CYS A 215 4.23 2.85 -14.86
C CYS A 215 3.58 2.01 -15.97
N PRO A 216 4.35 1.27 -16.79
CA PRO A 216 3.77 0.47 -17.88
C PRO A 216 2.70 -0.52 -17.41
N TRP A 217 2.84 -1.09 -16.22
CA TRP A 217 1.85 -1.97 -15.63
C TRP A 217 0.55 -1.24 -15.27
N THR A 218 0.67 0.00 -14.78
CA THR A 218 -0.50 0.86 -14.50
C THR A 218 -1.18 1.29 -15.80
N LEU A 219 -0.39 1.66 -16.81
CA LEU A 219 -0.91 2.02 -18.13
C LEU A 219 -1.58 0.84 -18.82
N GLN A 220 -1.06 -0.37 -18.66
CA GLN A 220 -1.71 -1.57 -19.17
C GLN A 220 -3.11 -1.74 -18.55
N TYR A 221 -3.24 -1.57 -17.23
CA TYR A 221 -4.55 -1.58 -16.56
C TYR A 221 -5.46 -0.46 -17.07
N ALA A 222 -4.96 0.78 -17.13
CA ALA A 222 -5.77 1.94 -17.49
C ALA A 222 -6.28 1.90 -18.94
N ARG A 223 -5.57 1.24 -19.85
CA ARG A 223 -5.90 1.15 -21.29
C ARG A 223 -6.66 -0.10 -21.70
N GLN A 224 -6.91 -1.04 -20.79
CA GLN A 224 -7.76 -2.19 -21.08
C GLN A 224 -9.19 -1.69 -21.36
N SER A 225 -9.80 -2.16 -22.45
CA SER A 225 -11.26 -2.03 -22.64
C SER A 225 -12.01 -2.77 -21.53
N GLU A 226 -13.16 -2.26 -21.16
CA GLU A 226 -14.07 -2.91 -20.20
C GLU A 226 -14.56 -4.24 -20.73
#